data_ffc2cf222b6290a99005b47a377f0be9
#
_entry.id   ffc2cf222b6290a99005b47a377f0be9
#
_cell.length_a   1.000
_cell.length_b   1.000
_cell.length_c   1.000
_cell.angle_alpha   90.00
_cell.angle_beta   90.00
_cell.angle_gamma   90.00
#
_symmetry.space_group_name_H-M   'P 1'
#
loop_
_entity.id
_entity.type
_entity.pdbx_description
1 polymer ?
#
loop_
_entity_poly.entity_id
_entity_poly.type
_entity_poly.pdbx_seq_one_letter_code
_entity_poly.pdbx_strand_id
1 'polypeptide(L)'
;MNAKRNQHSVRRIVLPSGRSIEVVRFHDTEPTTHEGLHVCTECRSELVHPVGWGQISPDQWELELYCPNCGHRREGVFAQDDVAALEEHLDEGVEAILCDLKRLAHANMADEVDRFVAALETDLILPEDF
;
A
#
# COMPACT_ATOMS: atom_id res chain seq x y z
N MET A 1 -18.22 -26.69 21.87
CA MET A 1 -18.33 -25.40 22.55
C MET A 1 -17.14 -24.55 22.15
N ASN A 2 -17.31 -23.68 21.18
CA ASN A 2 -16.25 -22.78 20.74
C ASN A 2 -16.27 -21.52 21.62
N ALA A 3 -15.30 -21.43 22.53
CA ALA A 3 -15.03 -20.19 23.23
C ALA A 3 -14.56 -19.15 22.19
N LYS A 4 -15.39 -18.19 21.88
CA LYS A 4 -15.01 -16.97 21.15
C LYS A 4 -13.90 -16.31 22.01
N ARG A 5 -12.65 -16.41 21.57
CA ARG A 5 -11.58 -15.60 22.10
C ARG A 5 -11.86 -14.17 21.64
N ASN A 6 -12.48 -13.38 22.50
CA ASN A 6 -12.52 -11.95 22.33
C ASN A 6 -11.07 -11.44 22.37
N GLN A 7 -10.51 -11.18 21.21
CA GLN A 7 -9.21 -10.50 21.15
C GLN A 7 -9.45 -9.03 21.48
N HIS A 8 -8.76 -8.56 22.49
CA HIS A 8 -8.78 -7.15 22.87
C HIS A 8 -7.34 -6.64 22.92
N SER A 9 -7.14 -5.44 22.41
CA SER A 9 -5.87 -4.72 22.57
C SER A 9 -6.03 -3.66 23.67
N VAL A 10 -5.04 -3.56 24.55
CA VAL A 10 -5.00 -2.57 25.61
C VAL A 10 -3.90 -1.59 25.30
N ARG A 11 -4.25 -0.32 25.13
CA ARG A 11 -3.29 0.75 24.92
C ARG A 11 -3.33 1.70 26.11
N ARG A 12 -2.18 1.88 26.77
CA ARG A 12 -2.04 2.86 27.84
C ARG A 12 -1.65 4.21 27.26
N ILE A 13 -2.46 5.23 27.54
CA ILE A 13 -2.21 6.62 27.15
C ILE A 13 -1.95 7.42 28.41
N VAL A 14 -0.82 8.12 28.47
CA VAL A 14 -0.50 9.05 29.56
C VAL A 14 -0.94 10.44 29.15
N LEU A 15 -1.85 11.03 29.92
CA LEU A 15 -2.34 12.39 29.70
C LEU A 15 -1.31 13.43 30.19
N PRO A 16 -1.33 14.67 29.67
CA PRO A 16 -0.47 15.76 30.14
C PRO A 16 -0.62 16.05 31.63
N SER A 17 -1.74 15.67 32.26
CA SER A 17 -2.03 15.78 33.68
C SER A 17 -1.31 14.71 34.53
N GLY A 18 -0.53 13.80 33.92
CA GLY A 18 0.15 12.69 34.59
C GLY A 18 -0.75 11.48 34.88
N ARG A 19 -2.04 11.54 34.54
CA ARG A 19 -2.95 10.39 34.67
C ARG A 19 -2.82 9.46 33.45
N SER A 20 -2.81 8.15 33.70
CA SER A 20 -2.85 7.15 32.64
C SER A 20 -4.27 6.60 32.50
N ILE A 21 -4.70 6.46 31.25
CA ILE A 21 -5.94 5.77 30.90
C ILE A 21 -5.58 4.53 30.08
N GLU A 22 -6.30 3.45 30.31
CA GLU A 22 -6.20 2.23 29.51
C GLU A 22 -7.39 2.21 28.57
N VAL A 23 -7.09 2.24 27.27
CA VAL A 23 -8.10 2.09 26.21
C VAL A 23 -8.11 0.65 25.78
N VAL A 24 -9.21 -0.04 26.05
CA VAL A 24 -9.43 -1.41 25.62
C VAL A 24 -10.24 -1.36 24.32
N ARG A 25 -9.64 -1.84 23.23
CA ARG A 25 -10.35 -2.05 21.97
C ARG A 25 -10.73 -3.51 21.85
N PHE A 26 -12.00 -3.78 21.64
CA PHE A 26 -12.51 -5.11 21.33
C PHE A 26 -12.55 -5.24 19.81
N HIS A 27 -11.90 -6.26 19.30
CA HIS A 27 -11.94 -6.57 17.88
C HIS A 27 -12.93 -7.71 17.69
N ASP A 28 -14.05 -7.43 17.06
CA ASP A 28 -14.95 -8.46 16.57
C ASP A 28 -14.29 -9.12 15.35
N THR A 29 -13.70 -10.29 15.57
CA THR A 29 -13.15 -11.09 14.49
C THR A 29 -14.33 -11.70 13.73
N GLU A 30 -14.89 -10.99 12.76
CA GLU A 30 -15.70 -11.64 11.75
C GLU A 30 -14.82 -12.58 10.95
N PRO A 31 -15.27 -13.83 10.69
CA PRO A 31 -14.54 -14.72 9.81
C PRO A 31 -14.55 -14.14 8.40
N THR A 32 -13.50 -13.46 8.05
CA THR A 32 -13.29 -12.97 6.70
C THR A 32 -13.24 -14.15 5.75
N THR A 33 -14.23 -14.24 4.88
CA THR A 33 -14.14 -14.99 3.62
C THR A 33 -12.79 -14.66 2.98
N HIS A 34 -12.11 -15.68 2.47
CA HIS A 34 -10.75 -15.70 1.92
C HIS A 34 -10.50 -14.76 0.71
N GLU A 35 -11.14 -13.62 0.65
CA GLU A 35 -10.77 -12.53 -0.25
C GLU A 35 -9.59 -11.80 0.40
N GLY A 36 -8.49 -11.58 -0.36
CA GLY A 36 -7.29 -10.94 0.14
C GLY A 36 -7.59 -9.53 0.70
N LEU A 37 -6.72 -9.04 1.58
CA LEU A 37 -6.87 -7.71 2.20
C LEU A 37 -6.85 -6.56 1.20
N HIS A 38 -6.29 -6.78 0.00
CA HIS A 38 -6.24 -5.82 -1.10
C HIS A 38 -7.60 -5.59 -1.78
N VAL A 39 -8.61 -6.44 -1.50
CA VAL A 39 -9.95 -6.32 -2.09
C VAL A 39 -10.86 -5.52 -1.17
N CYS A 40 -11.49 -4.49 -1.73
CA CYS A 40 -12.45 -3.68 -0.99
C CYS A 40 -13.76 -4.44 -0.75
N THR A 41 -14.25 -4.42 0.47
CA THR A 41 -15.52 -5.07 0.86
C THR A 41 -16.74 -4.35 0.29
N GLU A 42 -16.62 -3.06 -0.04
CA GLU A 42 -17.74 -2.23 -0.53
C GLU A 42 -17.82 -2.18 -2.06
N CYS A 43 -16.71 -1.89 -2.73
CA CYS A 43 -16.71 -1.71 -4.19
C CYS A 43 -15.99 -2.82 -4.96
N ARG A 44 -15.40 -3.79 -4.27
CA ARG A 44 -14.62 -4.91 -4.82
C ARG A 44 -13.40 -4.51 -5.65
N SER A 45 -12.94 -3.28 -5.52
CA SER A 45 -11.68 -2.83 -6.12
C SER A 45 -10.49 -3.50 -5.45
N GLU A 46 -9.49 -3.87 -6.23
CA GLU A 46 -8.24 -4.49 -5.76
C GLU A 46 -7.15 -3.46 -5.39
N LEU A 47 -7.56 -2.21 -5.11
CA LEU A 47 -6.66 -1.10 -4.85
C LEU A 47 -6.49 -0.78 -3.35
N VAL A 48 -7.03 -1.61 -2.47
CA VAL A 48 -6.92 -1.39 -1.02
C VAL A 48 -5.46 -1.50 -0.58
N HIS A 49 -5.02 -0.51 0.19
CA HIS A 49 -3.68 -0.47 0.74
C HIS A 49 -3.70 0.01 2.20
N PRO A 50 -2.68 -0.30 2.98
CA PRO A 50 -2.59 0.16 4.35
C PRO A 50 -2.18 1.63 4.40
N VAL A 51 -2.84 2.41 5.26
CA VAL A 51 -2.51 3.80 5.57
C VAL A 51 -2.00 3.96 7.01
N GLY A 52 -2.20 2.94 7.84
CA GLY A 52 -1.66 2.83 9.19
C GLY A 52 -1.42 1.37 9.55
N TRP A 53 -0.37 1.11 10.30
CA TRP A 53 -0.03 -0.24 10.75
C TRP A 53 0.72 -0.22 12.08
N GLY A 54 0.54 -1.28 12.86
CA GLY A 54 1.25 -1.52 14.10
C GLY A 54 1.28 -3.01 14.41
N GLN A 55 2.42 -3.50 14.89
CA GLN A 55 2.54 -4.86 15.35
C GLN A 55 2.00 -4.98 16.79
N ILE A 56 1.06 -5.90 17.02
CA ILE A 56 0.50 -6.17 18.34
C ILE A 56 1.22 -7.34 19.00
N SER A 57 1.51 -8.37 18.20
CA SER A 57 2.24 -9.57 18.62
C SER A 57 3.06 -10.10 17.44
N PRO A 58 3.95 -11.08 17.63
CA PRO A 58 4.72 -11.66 16.54
C PRO A 58 3.87 -12.16 15.36
N ASP A 59 2.63 -12.57 15.64
CA ASP A 59 1.74 -13.19 14.66
C ASP A 59 0.54 -12.30 14.27
N GLN A 60 0.46 -11.07 14.80
CA GLN A 60 -0.71 -10.20 14.61
C GLN A 60 -0.34 -8.75 14.39
N TRP A 61 -1.04 -8.14 13.44
CA TRP A 61 -0.89 -6.75 13.06
C TRP A 61 -2.22 -6.01 13.11
N GLU A 62 -2.21 -4.80 13.66
CA GLU A 62 -3.30 -3.83 13.49
C GLU A 62 -3.05 -3.03 12.23
N LEU A 63 -4.01 -3.05 11.32
CA LEU A 63 -3.96 -2.30 10.06
C LEU A 63 -5.15 -1.37 9.93
N GLU A 64 -4.91 -0.17 9.43
CA GLU A 64 -5.91 0.70 8.85
C GLU A 64 -5.80 0.62 7.32
N LEU A 65 -6.82 0.05 6.68
CA LEU A 65 -6.90 -0.16 5.23
C LEU A 65 -7.76 0.91 4.58
N TYR A 66 -7.35 1.40 3.44
CA TYR A 66 -8.04 2.42 2.67
C TYR A 66 -8.23 2.01 1.22
N CYS A 67 -9.44 2.20 0.68
CA CYS A 67 -9.74 2.01 -0.73
C CYS A 67 -9.81 3.36 -1.44
N PRO A 68 -8.91 3.66 -2.39
CA PRO A 68 -8.92 4.93 -3.11
C PRO A 68 -10.08 5.05 -4.12
N ASN A 69 -10.69 3.93 -4.50
CA ASN A 69 -11.78 3.92 -5.47
C ASN A 69 -13.11 4.42 -4.89
N CYS A 70 -13.46 4.00 -3.68
CA CYS A 70 -14.71 4.39 -3.01
C CYS A 70 -14.52 5.19 -1.72
N GLY A 71 -13.28 5.33 -1.24
CA GLY A 71 -12.96 6.05 0.00
C GLY A 71 -13.25 5.24 1.27
N HIS A 72 -13.61 3.97 1.15
CA HIS A 72 -13.90 3.12 2.31
C HIS A 72 -12.63 2.90 3.16
N ARG A 73 -12.80 2.98 4.48
CA ARG A 73 -11.75 2.71 5.47
C ARG A 73 -12.17 1.55 6.36
N ARG A 74 -11.23 0.67 6.65
CA ARG A 74 -11.44 -0.47 7.54
C ARG A 74 -10.23 -0.62 8.47
N GLU A 75 -10.50 -0.65 9.76
CA GLU A 75 -9.51 -0.97 10.78
C GLU A 75 -9.73 -2.39 11.29
N GLY A 76 -8.68 -3.09 11.60
CA GLY A 76 -8.77 -4.43 12.17
C GLY A 76 -7.43 -5.03 12.54
N VAL A 77 -7.49 -6.18 13.19
CA VAL A 77 -6.33 -7.01 13.51
C VAL A 77 -6.32 -8.21 12.56
N PHE A 78 -5.18 -8.40 11.92
CA PHE A 78 -4.98 -9.43 10.90
C PHE A 78 -3.82 -10.34 11.27
N ALA A 79 -3.88 -11.58 10.82
CA ALA A 79 -2.80 -12.54 11.00
C ALA A 79 -1.59 -12.16 10.14
N GLN A 80 -0.39 -12.53 10.58
CA GLN A 80 0.86 -12.32 9.84
C GLN A 80 0.79 -12.83 8.41
N ASP A 81 0.16 -13.99 8.18
CA ASP A 81 0.07 -14.59 6.85
C ASP A 81 -0.78 -13.74 5.89
N ASP A 82 -1.87 -13.15 6.38
CA ASP A 82 -2.72 -12.24 5.58
C ASP A 82 -2.00 -10.94 5.25
N VAL A 83 -1.22 -10.42 6.19
CA VAL A 83 -0.40 -9.22 6.01
C VAL A 83 0.73 -9.48 5.02
N ALA A 84 1.39 -10.63 5.10
CA ALA A 84 2.45 -11.03 4.16
C ALA A 84 1.90 -11.17 2.73
N ALA A 85 0.70 -11.74 2.56
CA ALA A 85 0.05 -11.82 1.25
C ALA A 85 -0.31 -10.44 0.68
N LEU A 86 -0.75 -9.50 1.52
CA LEU A 86 -0.98 -8.11 1.12
C LEU A 86 0.31 -7.42 0.68
N GLU A 87 1.40 -7.60 1.44
CA GLU A 87 2.72 -7.03 1.15
C GLU A 87 3.25 -7.55 -0.20
N GLU A 88 3.16 -8.85 -0.46
CA GLU A 88 3.54 -9.45 -1.74
C GLU A 88 2.75 -8.85 -2.91
N HIS A 89 1.44 -8.69 -2.76
CA HIS A 89 0.60 -8.06 -3.78
C HIS A 89 0.98 -6.59 -4.05
N LEU A 90 1.33 -5.82 -3.02
CA LEU A 90 1.79 -4.44 -3.16
C LEU A 90 3.16 -4.37 -3.85
N ASP A 91 4.07 -5.27 -3.55
CA ASP A 91 5.38 -5.36 -4.17
C ASP A 91 5.28 -5.69 -5.67
N GLU A 92 4.42 -6.62 -6.06
CA GLU A 92 4.13 -6.90 -7.48
C GLU A 92 3.65 -5.64 -8.21
N GLY A 93 2.78 -4.84 -7.58
CA GLY A 93 2.30 -3.57 -8.12
C GLY A 93 3.43 -2.55 -8.31
N VAL A 94 4.33 -2.43 -7.35
CA VAL A 94 5.52 -1.56 -7.43
C VAL A 94 6.45 -2.00 -8.56
N GLU A 95 6.72 -3.29 -8.70
CA GLU A 95 7.55 -3.83 -9.79
C GLU A 95 6.95 -3.54 -11.17
N ALA A 96 5.63 -3.68 -11.32
CA ALA A 96 4.92 -3.34 -12.56
C ALA A 96 5.08 -1.85 -12.92
N ILE A 97 4.93 -0.95 -11.96
CA ILE A 97 5.12 0.50 -12.14
C ILE A 97 6.57 0.81 -12.54
N LEU A 98 7.56 0.21 -11.89
CA LEU A 98 8.98 0.40 -12.20
C LEU A 98 9.31 -0.09 -13.62
N CYS A 99 8.73 -1.20 -14.05
CA CYS A 99 8.89 -1.72 -15.41
C CYS A 99 8.31 -0.74 -16.44
N ASP A 100 7.11 -0.22 -16.21
CA ASP A 100 6.48 0.76 -17.08
C ASP A 100 7.25 2.08 -17.15
N LEU A 101 7.76 2.56 -16.02
CA LEU A 101 8.62 3.76 -15.98
C LEU A 101 9.89 3.59 -16.80
N LYS A 102 10.56 2.45 -16.69
CA LYS A 102 11.76 2.15 -17.49
C LYS A 102 11.44 2.12 -18.98
N ARG A 103 10.30 1.52 -19.36
CA ARG A 103 9.85 1.48 -20.74
C ARG A 103 9.57 2.87 -21.30
N LEU A 104 8.87 3.73 -20.53
CA LEU A 104 8.58 5.12 -20.92
C LEU A 104 9.85 5.96 -21.02
N ALA A 105 10.77 5.83 -20.06
CA ALA A 105 12.04 6.55 -20.12
C ALA A 105 12.86 6.16 -21.34
N HIS A 106 12.87 4.88 -21.69
CA HIS A 106 13.57 4.40 -22.90
C HIS A 106 12.92 4.92 -24.19
N ALA A 107 11.59 4.91 -24.27
CA ALA A 107 10.86 5.46 -25.42
C ALA A 107 11.11 6.97 -25.59
N ASN A 108 11.06 7.74 -24.50
CA ASN A 108 11.36 9.16 -24.54
C ASN A 108 12.79 9.46 -25.00
N MET A 109 13.77 8.69 -24.49
CA MET A 109 15.18 8.81 -24.93
C MET A 109 15.33 8.50 -26.42
N ALA A 110 14.68 7.47 -26.93
CA ALA A 110 14.72 7.14 -28.35
C ALA A 110 14.15 8.27 -29.21
N ASP A 111 13.01 8.86 -28.83
CA ASP A 111 12.43 10.00 -29.51
C ASP A 111 13.33 11.24 -29.50
N GLU A 112 14.03 11.50 -28.39
CA GLU A 112 14.98 12.60 -28.30
C GLU A 112 16.20 12.38 -29.20
N VAL A 113 16.73 11.16 -29.25
CA VAL A 113 17.84 10.80 -30.15
C VAL A 113 17.43 10.95 -31.61
N ASP A 114 16.24 10.48 -31.99
CA ASP A 114 15.72 10.60 -33.35
C ASP A 114 15.58 12.06 -33.77
N ARG A 115 15.07 12.93 -32.88
CA ARG A 115 14.97 14.39 -33.12
C ARG A 115 16.37 15.03 -33.28
N PHE A 116 17.33 14.60 -32.45
CA PHE A 116 18.69 15.10 -32.53
C PHE A 116 19.36 14.70 -33.86
N VAL A 117 19.18 13.43 -34.28
CA VAL A 117 19.71 12.93 -35.56
C VAL A 117 19.07 13.70 -36.72
N ALA A 118 17.77 13.90 -36.71
CA ALA A 118 17.07 14.69 -37.74
C ALA A 118 17.57 16.13 -37.82
N ALA A 119 17.86 16.76 -36.66
CA ALA A 119 18.42 18.13 -36.59
C ALA A 119 19.85 18.20 -37.16
N LEU A 120 20.66 17.16 -36.94
CA LEU A 120 22.00 17.04 -37.54
C LEU A 120 21.92 16.85 -39.09
N GLU A 121 21.02 16.01 -39.58
CA GLU A 121 20.84 15.75 -41.01
C GLU A 121 20.34 16.95 -41.78
N THR A 122 19.64 17.87 -41.12
CA THR A 122 19.11 19.13 -41.71
C THR A 122 20.00 20.35 -41.47
N ASP A 123 21.25 20.15 -40.94
CA ASP A 123 22.21 21.23 -40.61
C ASP A 123 21.62 22.31 -39.66
N LEU A 124 20.64 21.92 -38.81
CA LEU A 124 20.10 22.81 -37.79
C LEU A 124 21.03 22.93 -36.57
N ILE A 125 21.97 22.02 -36.41
CA ILE A 125 23.00 22.00 -35.37
C ILE A 125 24.34 21.97 -36.06
N LEU A 126 25.18 22.97 -35.82
CA LEU A 126 26.52 23.11 -36.37
C LEU A 126 27.59 22.84 -35.31
N PRO A 127 28.81 22.44 -35.70
CA PRO A 127 29.93 22.24 -34.74
C PRO A 127 30.24 23.48 -33.91
N GLU A 128 29.86 24.67 -34.38
CA GLU A 128 30.09 25.94 -33.70
C GLU A 128 29.06 26.19 -32.57
N ASP A 129 28.01 25.36 -32.46
CA ASP A 129 27.02 25.47 -31.42
C ASP A 129 27.41 24.78 -30.10
N PHE A 130 28.60 24.11 -30.07
CA PHE A 130 29.14 23.39 -28.91
C PHE A 130 30.31 24.07 -28.22
#